data_a1abe7ec75413258aea9d08706d9027f
#
_entry.id   a1abe7ec75413258aea9d08706d9027f
#
_cell.length_a   1.000
_cell.length_b   1.000
_cell.length_c   1.000
_cell.angle_alpha   90.00
_cell.angle_beta   90.00
_cell.angle_gamma   90.00
#
_symmetry.space_group_name_H-M   'P 1'
#
loop_
_entity.id
_entity.type
_entity.pdbx_description
1 polymer ?
#
loop_
_entity_poly.entity_id
_entity_poly.type
_entity_poly.pdbx_seq_one_letter_code
_entity_poly.pdbx_strand_id
1 'polypeptide(L)'
;MIVADHGRDFAPDQYVDLSAYRVPCVIYAPGIVPPGRLSTVCSQTDVAPTVLGLLGGEFDHGFFGRNLLAAPSGEGFAFAYVNDMLGWVSGRRAVVLMPDRPPMLFRITDSGQDPASETEIAAELPPLREKMLSIYGVASRLYDEVRYCSPEKAATVVRRPE
;
A
#
# COMPACT_ATOMS: atom_id res chain seq x y z
N MET A 1 0.32 -14.40 12.02
CA MET A 1 0.23 -13.92 10.62
C MET A 1 1.40 -14.49 9.85
N ILE A 2 1.17 -14.91 8.61
CA ILE A 2 2.19 -15.44 7.69
C ILE A 2 2.10 -14.56 6.43
N VAL A 3 3.19 -13.93 6.05
CA VAL A 3 3.28 -13.07 4.88
C VAL A 3 4.65 -13.25 4.24
N ALA A 4 4.72 -13.25 2.91
CA ALA A 4 6.00 -13.29 2.23
C ALA A 4 6.65 -11.89 2.27
N ASP A 5 7.98 -11.85 2.28
CA ASP A 5 8.79 -10.62 2.30
C ASP A 5 8.83 -9.94 0.93
N HIS A 6 8.82 -10.70 -0.15
CA HIS A 6 8.74 -10.21 -1.52
C HIS A 6 7.98 -11.18 -2.43
N GLY A 7 7.63 -10.73 -3.61
CA GLY A 7 7.05 -11.54 -4.68
C GLY A 7 8.11 -12.27 -5.50
N ARG A 8 7.76 -12.61 -6.74
CA ARG A 8 8.72 -13.25 -7.66
C ARG A 8 9.77 -12.26 -8.15
N ASP A 9 10.94 -12.76 -8.48
CA ASP A 9 11.94 -12.01 -9.25
C ASP A 9 11.43 -11.75 -10.67
N PHE A 10 11.84 -10.63 -11.26
CA PHE A 10 11.53 -10.28 -12.64
C PHE A 10 12.78 -10.00 -13.46
N ALA A 11 12.63 -10.19 -14.77
CA ALA A 11 13.58 -9.67 -15.70
C ALA A 11 13.54 -8.12 -15.70
N PRO A 12 14.67 -7.44 -16.01
CA PRO A 12 14.76 -5.98 -15.97
C PRO A 12 13.76 -5.22 -16.84
N ASP A 13 13.21 -5.86 -17.87
CA ASP A 13 12.20 -5.32 -18.76
C ASP A 13 10.75 -5.45 -18.25
N GLN A 14 10.55 -6.16 -17.14
CA GLN A 14 9.23 -6.46 -16.55
C GLN A 14 8.89 -5.64 -15.29
N TYR A 15 9.62 -4.58 -14.99
CA TYR A 15 9.38 -3.76 -13.78
C TYR A 15 7.96 -3.24 -13.65
N VAL A 16 7.29 -3.03 -14.76
CA VAL A 16 5.92 -2.51 -14.80
C VAL A 16 4.87 -3.57 -14.43
N ASP A 17 5.23 -4.84 -14.41
CA ASP A 17 4.33 -5.93 -14.01
C ASP A 17 4.12 -5.95 -12.49
N LEU A 18 3.10 -5.25 -12.03
CA LEU A 18 2.76 -5.17 -10.60
C LEU A 18 2.28 -6.50 -10.02
N SER A 19 1.95 -7.50 -10.85
CA SER A 19 1.58 -8.83 -10.37
C SER A 19 2.72 -9.53 -9.65
N ALA A 20 3.95 -9.19 -10.00
CA ALA A 20 5.17 -9.72 -9.37
C ALA A 20 5.33 -9.27 -7.90
N TYR A 21 4.68 -8.18 -7.49
CA TYR A 21 4.70 -7.69 -6.11
C TYR A 21 3.59 -8.29 -5.25
N ARG A 22 2.72 -9.12 -5.83
CA ARG A 22 1.66 -9.80 -5.05
C ARG A 22 2.26 -10.90 -4.20
N VAL A 23 2.07 -10.78 -2.90
CA VAL A 23 2.52 -11.78 -1.92
C VAL A 23 1.32 -12.41 -1.21
N PRO A 24 1.39 -13.69 -0.85
CA PRO A 24 0.37 -14.30 0.00
C PRO A 24 0.44 -13.72 1.41
N CYS A 25 -0.73 -13.51 2.02
CA CYS A 25 -0.86 -13.15 3.43
C CYS A 25 -1.95 -14.00 4.06
N VAL A 26 -1.63 -14.70 5.13
CA VAL A 26 -2.56 -15.54 5.89
C VAL A 26 -2.58 -15.09 7.34
N ILE A 27 -3.77 -14.83 7.86
CA ILE A 27 -4.01 -14.56 9.27
C ILE A 27 -4.67 -15.81 9.87
N TYR A 28 -3.97 -16.48 10.79
CA TYR A 28 -4.49 -17.62 11.52
C TYR A 28 -4.59 -17.27 13.00
N ALA A 29 -5.81 -17.03 13.46
CA ALA A 29 -6.11 -16.66 14.85
C ALA A 29 -7.49 -17.27 15.22
N PRO A 30 -7.56 -18.61 15.47
CA PRO A 30 -8.81 -19.29 15.77
C PRO A 30 -9.44 -18.70 17.03
N GLY A 31 -10.77 -18.53 17.00
CA GLY A 31 -11.52 -17.89 18.09
C GLY A 31 -11.48 -16.35 18.08
N ILE A 32 -10.61 -15.72 17.30
CA ILE A 32 -10.51 -14.27 17.18
C ILE A 32 -10.91 -13.83 15.75
N VAL A 33 -10.34 -14.47 14.73
CA VAL A 33 -10.60 -14.14 13.33
C VAL A 33 -11.45 -15.25 12.71
N PRO A 34 -12.65 -14.95 12.22
CA PRO A 34 -13.47 -15.93 11.52
C PRO A 34 -12.83 -16.32 10.17
N PRO A 35 -13.09 -17.53 9.67
CA PRO A 35 -12.67 -17.92 8.34
C PRO A 35 -13.25 -16.98 7.29
N GLY A 36 -12.41 -16.52 6.37
CA GLY A 36 -12.83 -15.59 5.33
C GLY A 36 -11.69 -15.17 4.39
N ARG A 37 -12.04 -14.33 3.43
CA ARG A 37 -11.07 -13.75 2.49
C ARG A 37 -11.26 -12.23 2.45
N LEU A 38 -10.18 -11.50 2.58
CA LEU A 38 -10.14 -10.07 2.34
C LEU A 38 -9.83 -9.82 0.85
N SER A 39 -10.70 -9.10 0.18
CA SER A 39 -10.54 -8.72 -1.24
C SER A 39 -10.00 -7.30 -1.43
N THR A 40 -9.88 -6.54 -0.34
CA THR A 40 -9.31 -5.19 -0.35
C THR A 40 -7.83 -5.24 -0.70
N VAL A 41 -7.35 -4.26 -1.47
CA VAL A 41 -5.92 -4.10 -1.71
C VAL A 41 -5.21 -3.84 -0.38
N CYS A 42 -4.22 -4.66 -0.09
CA CYS A 42 -3.44 -4.61 1.15
C CYS A 42 -1.96 -4.42 0.81
N SER A 43 -1.22 -3.86 1.74
CA SER A 43 0.22 -3.65 1.63
C SER A 43 0.93 -4.27 2.83
N GLN A 44 2.24 -4.51 2.71
CA GLN A 44 3.06 -4.93 3.86
C GLN A 44 3.06 -3.90 4.99
N THR A 45 2.80 -2.62 4.69
CA THR A 45 2.61 -1.59 5.72
C THR A 45 1.41 -1.84 6.63
N ASP A 46 0.43 -2.63 6.18
CA ASP A 46 -0.76 -3.01 6.96
C ASP A 46 -0.47 -4.13 7.97
N VAL A 47 0.66 -4.82 7.88
CA VAL A 47 1.00 -5.97 8.73
C VAL A 47 1.10 -5.57 10.20
N ALA A 48 1.94 -4.57 10.51
CA ALA A 48 2.17 -4.15 11.88
C ALA A 48 0.89 -3.64 12.58
N PRO A 49 0.10 -2.71 12.02
CA PRO A 49 -1.14 -2.27 12.65
C PRO A 49 -2.20 -3.38 12.76
N THR A 50 -2.20 -4.35 11.84
CA THR A 50 -3.10 -5.51 11.94
C THR A 50 -2.70 -6.44 13.08
N VAL A 51 -1.41 -6.71 13.26
CA VAL A 51 -0.89 -7.53 14.38
C VAL A 51 -1.19 -6.85 15.71
N LEU A 52 -0.94 -5.55 15.83
CA LEU A 52 -1.27 -4.79 17.03
C LEU A 52 -2.76 -4.84 17.35
N GLY A 53 -3.61 -4.72 16.33
CA GLY A 53 -5.05 -4.86 16.50
C GLY A 53 -5.50 -6.25 16.99
N LEU A 54 -4.79 -7.31 16.57
CA LEU A 54 -5.03 -8.68 17.05
C LEU A 54 -4.59 -8.87 18.52
N LEU A 55 -3.54 -8.19 18.94
CA LEU A 55 -3.06 -8.23 20.34
C LEU A 55 -3.99 -7.50 21.30
N GLY A 56 -4.84 -6.61 20.78
CA GLY A 56 -5.75 -5.79 21.56
C GLY A 56 -5.02 -4.65 22.28
N GLY A 57 -5.80 -3.70 22.82
CA GLY A 57 -5.28 -2.52 23.48
C GLY A 57 -5.21 -1.27 22.59
N GLU A 58 -4.80 -0.16 23.17
CA GLU A 58 -4.57 1.10 22.48
C GLU A 58 -3.08 1.25 22.19
N PHE A 59 -2.74 1.61 20.96
CA PHE A 59 -1.35 1.80 20.53
C PHE A 59 -1.22 3.13 19.82
N ASP A 60 -0.33 3.96 20.27
CA ASP A 60 0.13 5.13 19.53
C ASP A 60 1.15 4.70 18.48
N HIS A 61 0.88 5.00 17.23
CA HIS A 61 1.78 4.62 16.13
C HIS A 61 1.76 5.61 14.97
N GLY A 62 2.88 5.69 14.26
CA GLY A 62 3.03 6.46 13.03
C GLY A 62 2.97 5.61 11.76
N PHE A 63 2.32 4.45 11.78
CA PHE A 63 2.22 3.59 10.60
C PHE A 63 1.32 4.19 9.53
N PHE A 64 1.73 4.07 8.27
CA PHE A 64 0.90 4.40 7.12
C PHE A 64 -0.13 3.31 6.80
N GLY A 65 0.10 2.12 7.29
CA GLY A 65 -0.79 0.99 7.11
C GLY A 65 -2.00 1.05 8.04
N ARG A 66 -2.94 0.14 7.79
CA ARG A 66 -4.22 0.05 8.48
C ARG A 66 -4.36 -1.31 9.14
N ASN A 67 -5.14 -1.36 10.22
CA ASN A 67 -5.59 -2.65 10.74
C ASN A 67 -6.64 -3.23 9.76
N LEU A 68 -6.26 -4.27 9.04
CA LEU A 68 -7.10 -4.90 8.01
C LEU A 68 -8.36 -5.56 8.57
N LEU A 69 -8.39 -5.88 9.86
CA LEU A 69 -9.52 -6.52 10.51
C LEU A 69 -10.53 -5.52 11.10
N ALA A 70 -10.10 -4.28 11.33
CA ALA A 70 -10.95 -3.20 11.85
C ALA A 70 -11.29 -2.16 10.77
N ALA A 71 -10.58 -2.14 9.67
CA ALA A 71 -10.79 -1.15 8.62
C ALA A 71 -12.15 -1.37 7.95
N PRO A 72 -12.96 -0.32 7.81
CA PRO A 72 -14.15 -0.39 6.98
C PRO A 72 -13.74 -0.81 5.56
N SER A 73 -14.63 -1.48 4.86
CA SER A 73 -14.49 -1.87 3.47
C SER A 73 -14.28 -0.63 2.59
N GLY A 74 -13.07 -0.19 2.47
CA GLY A 74 -12.66 0.90 1.58
C GLY A 74 -11.61 0.40 0.60
N GLU A 75 -11.39 1.14 -0.46
CA GLU A 75 -10.31 0.86 -1.38
C GLU A 75 -8.97 1.01 -0.64
N GLY A 76 -8.30 -0.11 -0.41
CA GLY A 76 -6.95 -0.10 0.09
C GLY A 76 -5.97 0.36 -0.97
N PHE A 77 -4.73 0.49 -0.57
CA PHE A 77 -3.65 0.75 -1.52
C PHE A 77 -2.40 -0.05 -1.17
N ALA A 78 -1.56 -0.23 -2.16
CA ALA A 78 -0.22 -0.79 -2.01
C ALA A 78 0.76 0.00 -2.86
N PHE A 79 1.98 0.14 -2.36
CA PHE A 79 3.11 0.68 -3.10
C PHE A 79 4.05 -0.43 -3.54
N ALA A 80 4.68 -0.23 -4.70
CA ALA A 80 5.84 -0.97 -5.16
C ALA A 80 6.92 0.05 -5.56
N TYR A 81 8.15 -0.17 -5.10
CA TYR A 81 9.28 0.69 -5.47
C TYR A 81 10.47 -0.17 -5.85
N VAL A 82 10.98 0.01 -7.04
CA VAL A 82 12.20 -0.66 -7.52
C VAL A 82 12.82 0.14 -8.67
N ASN A 83 14.14 0.33 -8.64
CA ASN A 83 14.90 0.97 -9.74
C ASN A 83 14.24 2.26 -10.25
N ASP A 84 13.92 3.18 -9.34
CA ASP A 84 13.24 4.45 -9.62
C ASP A 84 11.82 4.35 -10.20
N MET A 85 11.29 3.15 -10.33
CA MET A 85 9.86 2.93 -10.61
C MET A 85 9.07 3.04 -9.31
N LEU A 86 8.08 3.91 -9.30
CA LEU A 86 7.08 4.00 -8.23
C LEU A 86 5.74 3.49 -8.77
N GLY A 87 5.30 2.36 -8.24
CA GLY A 87 4.01 1.75 -8.53
C GLY A 87 3.03 1.95 -7.38
N TRP A 88 1.77 2.17 -7.69
CA TRP A 88 0.69 2.28 -6.72
C TRP A 88 -0.58 1.60 -7.23
N VAL A 89 -1.16 0.76 -6.39
CA VAL A 89 -2.39 0.03 -6.67
C VAL A 89 -3.46 0.45 -5.69
N SER A 90 -4.66 0.75 -6.17
CA SER A 90 -5.85 0.98 -5.37
C SER A 90 -7.09 0.47 -6.11
N GLY A 91 -7.89 -0.35 -5.44
CA GLY A 91 -8.99 -1.05 -6.09
C GLY A 91 -8.51 -1.87 -7.31
N ARG A 92 -9.08 -1.61 -8.46
CA ARG A 92 -8.69 -2.25 -9.73
C ARG A 92 -7.86 -1.32 -10.65
N ARG A 93 -7.23 -0.29 -10.09
CA ARG A 93 -6.37 0.65 -10.82
C ARG A 93 -4.95 0.58 -10.32
N ALA A 94 -4.02 0.76 -11.22
CA ALA A 94 -2.61 0.90 -10.90
C ALA A 94 -1.99 2.05 -11.66
N VAL A 95 -1.22 2.87 -10.93
CA VAL A 95 -0.43 3.96 -11.49
C VAL A 95 1.04 3.59 -11.40
N VAL A 96 1.79 3.80 -12.47
CA VAL A 96 3.24 3.61 -12.50
C VAL A 96 3.90 4.90 -12.97
N LEU A 97 4.86 5.36 -12.18
CA LEU A 97 5.71 6.50 -12.50
C LEU A 97 7.15 6.01 -12.67
N MET A 98 7.81 6.51 -13.70
CA MET A 98 9.23 6.31 -13.99
C MET A 98 9.83 7.65 -14.42
N PRO A 99 11.13 7.93 -14.15
CA PRO A 99 11.74 9.23 -14.46
C PRO A 99 11.67 9.61 -15.93
N ASP A 100 11.93 8.65 -16.83
CA ASP A 100 12.09 8.89 -18.25
C ASP A 100 10.87 8.49 -19.11
N ARG A 101 9.71 8.27 -18.47
CA ARG A 101 8.48 7.85 -19.16
C ARG A 101 7.28 8.65 -18.65
N PRO A 102 6.30 8.88 -19.51
CA PRO A 102 5.03 9.45 -19.05
C PRO A 102 4.38 8.53 -18.02
N PRO A 103 3.62 9.09 -17.08
CA PRO A 103 2.84 8.30 -16.14
C PRO A 103 1.93 7.31 -16.85
N MET A 104 1.87 6.09 -16.34
CA MET A 104 1.08 5.01 -16.91
C MET A 104 -0.06 4.63 -15.98
N LEU A 105 -1.23 4.35 -16.56
CA LEU A 105 -2.40 3.85 -15.86
C LEU A 105 -2.76 2.46 -16.38
N PHE A 106 -3.02 1.53 -15.47
CA PHE A 106 -3.43 0.18 -15.77
C PHE A 106 -4.73 -0.18 -15.07
N ARG A 107 -5.49 -1.08 -15.69
CA ARG A 107 -6.58 -1.82 -15.05
C ARG A 107 -6.05 -3.14 -14.53
N ILE A 108 -6.32 -3.44 -13.26
CA ILE A 108 -5.99 -4.74 -12.68
C ILE A 108 -7.11 -5.72 -13.02
N THR A 109 -6.75 -6.81 -13.64
CA THR A 109 -7.63 -7.91 -14.03
C THR A 109 -7.28 -9.17 -13.24
N ASP A 110 -8.10 -10.21 -13.36
CA ASP A 110 -7.84 -11.48 -12.67
C ASP A 110 -6.64 -12.22 -13.27
N SER A 111 -6.31 -11.93 -14.53
CA SER A 111 -5.17 -12.50 -15.28
C SER A 111 -3.89 -11.65 -15.25
N GLY A 112 -3.96 -10.41 -14.75
CA GLY A 112 -2.80 -9.51 -14.72
C GLY A 112 -3.18 -8.04 -14.73
N GLN A 113 -2.55 -7.27 -15.59
CA GLN A 113 -2.83 -5.84 -15.78
C GLN A 113 -2.90 -5.50 -17.27
N ASP A 114 -3.89 -4.69 -17.62
CA ASP A 114 -4.09 -4.16 -18.96
C ASP A 114 -3.86 -2.64 -18.97
N PRO A 115 -3.22 -2.07 -20.02
CA PRO A 115 -3.16 -0.63 -20.18
C PRO A 115 -4.56 -0.01 -20.18
N ALA A 116 -4.72 1.12 -19.52
CA ALA A 116 -5.96 1.90 -19.60
C ALA A 116 -6.07 2.59 -20.96
N SER A 117 -7.30 2.84 -21.40
CA SER A 117 -7.58 3.63 -22.59
C SER A 117 -7.21 5.11 -22.41
N GLU A 118 -7.03 5.85 -23.49
CA GLU A 118 -6.75 7.29 -23.43
C GLU A 118 -7.80 8.07 -22.66
N THR A 119 -9.07 7.70 -22.78
CA THR A 119 -10.18 8.32 -22.06
C THR A 119 -10.07 8.09 -20.54
N GLU A 120 -9.76 6.85 -20.14
CA GLU A 120 -9.53 6.51 -18.72
C GLU A 120 -8.30 7.24 -18.17
N ILE A 121 -7.21 7.30 -18.93
CA ILE A 121 -6.00 8.03 -18.55
C ILE A 121 -6.33 9.51 -18.31
N ALA A 122 -7.03 10.15 -19.22
CA ALA A 122 -7.39 11.56 -19.10
C ALA A 122 -8.28 11.83 -17.88
N ALA A 123 -9.22 10.93 -17.57
CA ALA A 123 -10.17 11.11 -16.48
C ALA A 123 -9.62 10.70 -15.10
N GLU A 124 -8.89 9.60 -15.02
CA GLU A 124 -8.59 8.93 -13.75
C GLU A 124 -7.13 9.12 -13.30
N LEU A 125 -6.17 9.25 -14.22
CA LEU A 125 -4.76 9.34 -13.87
C LEU A 125 -4.43 10.58 -13.02
N PRO A 126 -4.92 11.81 -13.30
CA PRO A 126 -4.56 12.98 -12.52
C PRO A 126 -4.90 12.85 -11.03
N PRO A 127 -6.15 12.52 -10.61
CA PRO A 127 -6.49 12.39 -9.20
C PRO A 127 -5.79 11.21 -8.52
N LEU A 128 -5.59 10.10 -9.22
CA LEU A 128 -4.88 8.94 -8.67
C LEU A 128 -3.40 9.25 -8.44
N ARG A 129 -2.76 9.93 -9.39
CA ARG A 129 -1.37 10.38 -9.26
C ARG A 129 -1.19 11.36 -8.10
N GLU A 130 -2.10 12.31 -7.95
CA GLU A 130 -2.07 13.28 -6.85
C GLU A 130 -2.16 12.56 -5.50
N LYS A 131 -3.11 11.65 -5.34
CA LYS A 131 -3.27 10.85 -4.13
C LYS A 131 -2.02 10.02 -3.82
N MET A 132 -1.46 9.35 -4.81
CA MET A 132 -0.23 8.57 -4.70
C MET A 132 0.94 9.45 -4.22
N LEU A 133 1.18 10.58 -4.89
CA LEU A 133 2.29 11.48 -4.57
C LEU A 133 2.11 12.15 -3.20
N SER A 134 0.89 12.43 -2.78
CA SER A 134 0.60 12.98 -1.45
C SER A 134 1.03 12.01 -0.35
N ILE A 135 0.66 10.74 -0.46
CA ILE A 135 1.04 9.72 0.53
C ILE A 135 2.56 9.49 0.50
N TYR A 136 3.14 9.34 -0.70
CA TYR A 136 4.58 9.15 -0.86
C TYR A 136 5.38 10.33 -0.31
N GLY A 137 4.95 11.56 -0.61
CA GLY A 137 5.61 12.78 -0.12
C GLY A 137 5.58 12.91 1.41
N VAL A 138 4.46 12.55 2.05
CA VAL A 138 4.40 12.51 3.52
C VAL A 138 5.33 11.45 4.09
N ALA A 139 5.36 10.25 3.50
CA ALA A 139 6.25 9.17 3.94
C ALA A 139 7.73 9.56 3.80
N SER A 140 8.10 10.12 2.65
CA SER A 140 9.46 10.60 2.38
C SER A 140 9.87 11.68 3.37
N ARG A 141 9.01 12.66 3.61
CA ARG A 141 9.28 13.73 4.56
C ARG A 141 9.47 13.23 5.99
N LEU A 142 8.62 12.30 6.44
CA LEU A 142 8.79 11.71 7.77
C LEU A 142 10.08 10.92 7.88
N TYR A 143 10.50 10.26 6.81
CA TYR A 143 11.79 9.58 6.73
C TYR A 143 12.95 10.57 6.83
N ASP A 144 12.95 11.63 6.03
CA ASP A 144 14.01 12.65 6.01
C ASP A 144 14.12 13.39 7.34
N GLU A 145 13.01 13.65 8.01
CA GLU A 145 12.96 14.27 9.32
C GLU A 145 13.28 13.31 10.48
N VAL A 146 13.57 12.04 10.19
CA VAL A 146 13.83 10.96 11.17
C VAL A 146 12.71 10.85 12.23
N ARG A 147 11.48 11.18 11.85
CA ARG A 147 10.33 11.22 12.78
C ARG A 147 9.66 9.88 12.98
N TYR A 148 10.01 8.87 12.19
CA TYR A 148 9.41 7.54 12.22
C TYR A 148 9.96 6.62 13.32
N CYS A 149 11.12 6.94 13.94
CA CYS A 149 11.79 6.08 14.92
C CYS A 149 12.18 6.75 16.24
N SER A 150 11.83 7.99 16.49
CA SER A 150 12.12 8.64 17.77
C SER A 150 10.90 8.58 18.70
N PRO A 151 10.96 7.86 19.84
CA PRO A 151 9.88 7.82 20.83
C PRO A 151 9.46 9.20 21.31
N GLU A 152 10.41 10.12 21.48
CA GLU A 152 10.15 11.50 21.91
C GLU A 152 9.42 12.32 20.83
N LYS A 153 9.68 12.01 19.56
CA LYS A 153 9.03 12.67 18.41
C LYS A 153 7.72 11.99 18.01
N ALA A 154 7.59 10.69 18.20
CA ALA A 154 6.35 9.96 17.99
C ALA A 154 5.24 10.45 18.93
N ALA A 155 5.55 10.73 20.20
CA ALA A 155 4.61 11.29 21.17
C ALA A 155 4.07 12.68 20.77
N THR A 156 4.77 13.42 19.90
CA THR A 156 4.36 14.74 19.44
C THR A 156 3.41 14.67 18.24
N VAL A 157 3.43 13.57 17.50
CA VAL A 157 2.64 13.40 16.24
C VAL A 157 1.23 12.86 16.51
N VAL A 158 1.01 12.20 17.64
CA VAL A 158 -0.24 11.47 17.96
C VAL A 158 -1.07 12.16 19.04
N ARG A 159 -0.86 13.43 19.33
CA ARG A 159 -1.85 14.16 20.15
C ARG A 159 -3.10 14.37 19.29
N ARG A 160 -4.14 13.58 19.56
CA ARG A 160 -5.49 13.89 19.09
C ARG A 160 -5.86 15.28 19.61
N PRO A 161 -6.45 16.14 18.76
CA PRO A 161 -7.18 17.28 19.32
C PRO A 161 -8.34 16.70 20.16
N GLU A 162 -8.47 17.21 21.39
CA GLU A 162 -9.61 16.98 22.26
C GLU A 162 -10.92 17.45 21.60
#